data_31ae27a5a1f7c4432068a5e7c6723a1b
#
_entry.id   31ae27a5a1f7c4432068a5e7c6723a1b
#
_cell.length_a   1.000
_cell.length_b   1.000
_cell.length_c   1.000
_cell.angle_alpha   90.00
_cell.angle_beta   90.00
_cell.angle_gamma   90.00
#
_symmetry.space_group_name_H-M   'P 1'
#
loop_
_entity.id
_entity.type
_entity.pdbx_description
1 polymer ?
#
loop_
_entity_poly.entity_id
_entity_poly.type
_entity_poly.pdbx_seq_one_letter_code
_entity_poly.pdbx_strand_id
1 'polypeptide(L)'
;MTPAARRQRRHSTLARQAFAVYAALVVYASLYPFTGWRSLGIGPFDFLLAPLPRYLTAFDVVSNVLGYLPFGALAVLALYPLRGVPAALAATLLGALLSGAMEALQTYLPTRVSSNLDLAANALGALVGAAAAAPAAPAATALIERGVVRRVRFAWFEREASTPLFLSALWAGAILFPSPFLFGIGDWPSELWERADVTMRGALLAWAPDAWNVPAWPERLDGLLSDSAWETLLAALGLFAALAVASLAMRERAPRVRLVVGFAACALALKAAATFMQSYTGLVLDWATPGALRGIAAGLVAALVALRLPAAWRAALAAAALAAALVLVNVLPVNPFFDFALSGWQQGRYVHFNSIARWLAWIWPYAALVWLAGRAERAWLARRGAGASRRASGKRRRSL
;
A
#
# COMPACT_ATOMS: atom_id res chain seq x y z
N MET A 1 -26.04 -2.59 35.43
CA MET A 1 -24.97 -1.96 34.63
C MET A 1 -25.56 -0.76 33.89
N THR A 2 -25.08 0.45 34.21
CA THR A 2 -25.59 1.69 33.64
C THR A 2 -25.26 1.82 32.16
N PRO A 3 -26.08 2.55 31.37
CA PRO A 3 -25.82 2.78 29.94
C PRO A 3 -24.42 3.39 29.64
N ALA A 4 -23.87 4.16 30.58
CA ALA A 4 -22.53 4.73 30.52
C ALA A 4 -21.41 3.66 30.54
N ALA A 5 -21.55 2.62 31.38
CA ALA A 5 -20.58 1.52 31.47
C ALA A 5 -20.57 0.64 30.21
N ARG A 6 -21.73 0.53 29.54
CA ARG A 6 -21.81 -0.16 28.23
C ARG A 6 -21.20 0.65 27.08
N ARG A 7 -21.23 1.99 27.14
CA ARG A 7 -20.57 2.88 26.16
C ARG A 7 -19.06 2.81 26.29
N GLN A 8 -18.52 2.78 27.51
CA GLN A 8 -17.07 2.77 27.75
C GLN A 8 -16.35 1.51 27.22
N ARG A 9 -17.04 0.35 27.15
CA ARG A 9 -16.46 -0.91 26.62
C ARG A 9 -16.33 -0.98 25.10
N ARG A 10 -17.06 -0.15 24.33
CA ARG A 10 -17.06 -0.22 22.85
C ARG A 10 -15.92 0.53 22.17
N HIS A 11 -15.22 1.41 22.88
CA HIS A 11 -14.33 2.40 22.26
C HIS A 11 -12.87 1.97 22.14
N SER A 12 -12.43 0.99 22.91
CA SER A 12 -11.06 0.46 22.86
C SER A 12 -10.84 -0.58 21.74
N THR A 13 -11.89 -1.02 21.04
CA THR A 13 -11.78 -2.12 20.06
C THR A 13 -10.98 -1.73 18.83
N LEU A 14 -11.20 -0.56 18.23
CA LEU A 14 -10.49 -0.13 17.02
C LEU A 14 -8.98 0.06 17.26
N ALA A 15 -8.62 0.75 18.35
CA ALA A 15 -7.21 0.96 18.68
C ALA A 15 -6.50 -0.37 18.99
N ARG A 16 -7.17 -1.28 19.71
CA ARG A 16 -6.65 -2.62 20.00
C ARG A 16 -6.50 -3.46 18.74
N GLN A 17 -7.46 -3.39 17.81
CA GLN A 17 -7.37 -4.07 16.52
C GLN A 17 -6.22 -3.53 15.68
N ALA A 18 -6.08 -2.20 15.59
CA ALA A 18 -4.97 -1.58 14.87
C ALA A 18 -3.61 -1.96 15.47
N PHE A 19 -3.50 -1.95 16.81
CA PHE A 19 -2.31 -2.38 17.52
C PHE A 19 -2.00 -3.87 17.26
N ALA A 20 -2.99 -4.76 17.33
CA ALA A 20 -2.81 -6.19 17.06
C ALA A 20 -2.37 -6.46 15.63
N VAL A 21 -2.96 -5.77 14.65
CA VAL A 21 -2.56 -5.87 13.24
C VAL A 21 -1.12 -5.40 13.06
N TYR A 22 -0.75 -4.26 13.68
CA TYR A 22 0.60 -3.75 13.57
C TYR A 22 1.63 -4.67 14.25
N ALA A 23 1.31 -5.20 15.43
CA ALA A 23 2.14 -6.19 16.11
C ALA A 23 2.34 -7.45 15.25
N ALA A 24 1.29 -7.94 14.61
CA ALA A 24 1.38 -9.07 13.67
C ALA A 24 2.25 -8.74 12.44
N LEU A 25 2.20 -7.50 11.94
CA LEU A 25 3.10 -7.05 10.86
C LEU A 25 4.57 -7.02 11.31
N VAL A 26 4.85 -6.58 12.55
CA VAL A 26 6.20 -6.61 13.12
C VAL A 26 6.70 -8.06 13.23
N VAL A 27 5.89 -8.97 13.77
CA VAL A 27 6.24 -10.41 13.84
C VAL A 27 6.51 -10.97 12.45
N TYR A 28 5.63 -10.69 11.49
CA TYR A 28 5.81 -11.10 10.11
C TYR A 28 7.14 -10.60 9.54
N ALA A 29 7.40 -9.31 9.65
CA ALA A 29 8.63 -8.70 9.13
C ALA A 29 9.90 -9.26 9.78
N SER A 30 9.84 -9.57 11.07
CA SER A 30 10.98 -10.08 11.82
C SER A 30 11.31 -11.55 11.50
N LEU A 31 10.29 -12.39 11.25
CA LEU A 31 10.45 -13.84 11.16
C LEU A 31 10.28 -14.44 9.77
N TYR A 32 9.85 -13.62 8.79
CA TYR A 32 9.76 -14.10 7.40
C TYR A 32 11.13 -14.64 6.90
N PRO A 33 11.20 -15.71 6.12
CA PRO A 33 10.12 -16.45 5.45
C PRO A 33 9.49 -17.58 6.26
N PHE A 34 9.70 -17.64 7.56
CA PHE A 34 9.19 -18.68 8.47
C PHE A 34 9.70 -20.10 8.16
N THR A 35 10.79 -20.20 7.41
CA THR A 35 11.40 -21.46 6.98
C THR A 35 12.88 -21.49 7.35
N GLY A 36 13.49 -22.69 7.34
CA GLY A 36 14.91 -22.84 7.61
C GLY A 36 15.27 -22.82 9.10
N TRP A 37 14.28 -22.95 9.99
CA TRP A 37 14.49 -22.99 11.43
C TRP A 37 15.42 -24.14 11.80
N ARG A 38 16.52 -23.81 12.48
CA ARG A 38 17.47 -24.81 13.01
C ARG A 38 18.24 -24.21 14.17
N SER A 39 18.65 -25.06 15.11
CA SER A 39 19.59 -24.66 16.16
C SER A 39 20.96 -24.38 15.55
N LEU A 40 21.51 -23.22 15.87
CA LEU A 40 22.88 -22.83 15.47
C LEU A 40 23.89 -23.00 16.61
N GLY A 41 23.48 -23.63 17.73
CA GLY A 41 24.33 -23.79 18.91
C GLY A 41 24.51 -22.50 19.72
N ILE A 42 23.72 -21.48 19.46
CA ILE A 42 23.72 -20.16 20.15
C ILE A 42 22.50 -20.13 21.05
N GLY A 43 22.64 -19.65 22.28
CA GLY A 43 21.52 -19.46 23.20
C GLY A 43 20.60 -18.35 22.74
N PRO A 44 19.27 -18.49 22.95
CA PRO A 44 18.29 -17.50 22.44
C PRO A 44 18.45 -16.10 23.06
N PHE A 45 19.17 -15.96 24.16
CA PHE A 45 19.40 -14.69 24.86
C PHE A 45 20.89 -14.26 24.87
N ASP A 46 21.76 -14.99 24.20
CA ASP A 46 23.21 -14.69 24.17
C ASP A 46 23.47 -13.31 23.51
N PHE A 47 22.58 -12.87 22.62
CA PHE A 47 22.66 -11.56 21.98
C PHE A 47 22.62 -10.40 22.98
N LEU A 48 22.00 -10.56 24.16
CA LEU A 48 21.92 -9.51 25.18
C LEU A 48 23.28 -9.11 25.72
N LEU A 49 24.20 -10.08 25.82
CA LEU A 49 25.56 -9.91 26.33
C LEU A 49 26.61 -9.87 25.22
N ALA A 50 26.19 -9.99 23.97
CA ALA A 50 27.09 -9.94 22.83
C ALA A 50 27.71 -8.52 22.68
N PRO A 51 28.96 -8.40 22.19
CA PRO A 51 29.53 -7.11 21.85
C PRO A 51 28.69 -6.43 20.75
N LEU A 52 28.73 -5.10 20.71
CA LEU A 52 28.04 -4.35 19.65
C LEU A 52 28.48 -4.83 18.26
N PRO A 53 27.57 -4.85 17.28
CA PRO A 53 27.89 -5.28 15.92
C PRO A 53 29.04 -4.46 15.33
N ARG A 54 30.02 -5.14 14.72
CA ARG A 54 31.19 -4.49 14.10
C ARG A 54 30.81 -3.61 12.90
N TYR A 55 29.72 -3.96 12.21
CA TYR A 55 29.18 -3.22 11.06
C TYR A 55 27.83 -2.62 11.45
N LEU A 56 27.89 -1.37 11.89
CA LEU A 56 26.74 -0.61 12.34
C LEU A 56 26.49 0.49 11.33
N THR A 57 25.32 0.46 10.68
CA THR A 57 24.93 1.57 9.80
C THR A 57 23.88 2.42 10.50
N ALA A 58 23.96 3.74 10.32
CA ALA A 58 22.91 4.65 10.80
C ALA A 58 21.53 4.24 10.28
N PHE A 59 21.49 3.66 9.10
CA PHE A 59 20.29 3.15 8.48
C PHE A 59 19.62 2.03 9.30
N ASP A 60 20.37 1.09 9.86
CA ASP A 60 19.84 0.00 10.69
C ASP A 60 19.13 0.54 11.92
N VAL A 61 19.81 1.45 12.61
CA VAL A 61 19.24 2.07 13.81
C VAL A 61 17.99 2.90 13.48
N VAL A 62 18.06 3.74 12.45
CA VAL A 62 16.93 4.60 12.05
C VAL A 62 15.73 3.77 11.61
N SER A 63 15.94 2.69 10.84
CA SER A 63 14.84 1.85 10.37
C SER A 63 14.15 1.09 11.50
N ASN A 64 14.91 0.61 12.48
CA ASN A 64 14.36 -0.05 13.67
C ASN A 64 13.56 0.93 14.52
N VAL A 65 14.10 2.14 14.77
CA VAL A 65 13.38 3.21 15.47
C VAL A 65 12.09 3.57 14.74
N LEU A 66 12.14 3.82 13.43
CA LEU A 66 10.96 4.18 12.64
C LEU A 66 9.92 3.05 12.58
N GLY A 67 10.37 1.79 12.52
CA GLY A 67 9.51 0.61 12.52
C GLY A 67 8.73 0.44 13.84
N TYR A 68 9.33 0.79 14.97
CA TYR A 68 8.66 0.66 16.28
C TYR A 68 7.96 1.94 16.76
N LEU A 69 8.13 3.07 16.10
CA LEU A 69 7.45 4.31 16.43
C LEU A 69 5.90 4.17 16.34
N PRO A 70 5.31 3.64 15.24
CA PRO A 70 3.87 3.38 15.18
C PRO A 70 3.40 2.35 16.21
N PHE A 71 4.25 1.35 16.53
CA PHE A 71 3.95 0.36 17.55
C PHE A 71 3.70 1.02 18.91
N GLY A 72 4.63 1.87 19.38
CA GLY A 72 4.51 2.59 20.65
C GLY A 72 3.29 3.50 20.69
N ALA A 73 3.04 4.24 19.60
CA ALA A 73 1.87 5.12 19.51
C ALA A 73 0.54 4.34 19.57
N LEU A 74 0.41 3.25 18.82
CA LEU A 74 -0.78 2.41 18.81
C LEU A 74 -0.97 1.68 20.15
N ALA A 75 0.12 1.26 20.81
CA ALA A 75 0.08 0.63 22.11
C ALA A 75 -0.51 1.57 23.17
N VAL A 76 -0.10 2.83 23.22
CA VAL A 76 -0.68 3.84 24.12
C VAL A 76 -2.18 3.98 23.91
N LEU A 77 -2.65 4.05 22.66
CA LEU A 77 -4.07 4.14 22.35
C LEU A 77 -4.83 2.85 22.72
N ALA A 78 -4.22 1.69 22.54
CA ALA A 78 -4.80 0.40 22.87
C ALA A 78 -4.91 0.15 24.40
N LEU A 79 -3.95 0.68 25.14
CA LEU A 79 -3.89 0.57 26.62
C LEU A 79 -4.86 1.50 27.34
N TYR A 80 -5.54 2.42 26.63
CA TYR A 80 -6.55 3.26 27.26
C TYR A 80 -7.56 2.41 28.05
N PRO A 81 -7.90 2.72 29.33
CA PRO A 81 -7.82 4.04 29.99
C PRO A 81 -6.49 4.38 30.70
N LEU A 82 -5.45 3.57 30.63
CA LEU A 82 -4.13 3.96 31.12
C LEU A 82 -3.64 5.20 30.34
N ARG A 83 -3.09 6.20 31.04
CA ARG A 83 -2.78 7.52 30.45
C ARG A 83 -1.40 8.03 30.89
N GLY A 84 -0.87 8.97 30.14
CA GLY A 84 0.36 9.68 30.49
C GLY A 84 1.58 8.76 30.58
N VAL A 85 2.45 9.05 31.54
CA VAL A 85 3.70 8.32 31.73
C VAL A 85 3.51 6.81 31.94
N PRO A 86 2.58 6.33 32.77
CA PRO A 86 2.35 4.88 32.92
C PRO A 86 1.98 4.19 31.61
N ALA A 87 1.18 4.84 30.76
CA ALA A 87 0.83 4.29 29.45
C ALA A 87 2.04 4.24 28.52
N ALA A 88 2.86 5.29 28.49
CA ALA A 88 4.07 5.34 27.70
C ALA A 88 5.10 4.28 28.14
N LEU A 89 5.32 4.12 29.42
CA LEU A 89 6.21 3.09 29.95
C LEU A 89 5.72 1.66 29.63
N ALA A 90 4.43 1.41 29.80
CA ALA A 90 3.84 0.12 29.48
C ALA A 90 3.93 -0.18 27.96
N ALA A 91 3.69 0.81 27.10
CA ALA A 91 3.82 0.67 25.66
C ALA A 91 5.27 0.40 25.23
N THR A 92 6.23 1.10 25.84
CA THR A 92 7.68 0.87 25.63
C THR A 92 8.09 -0.53 26.07
N LEU A 93 7.63 -0.97 27.23
CA LEU A 93 7.91 -2.31 27.72
C LEU A 93 7.36 -3.39 26.78
N LEU A 94 6.12 -3.21 26.28
CA LEU A 94 5.55 -4.11 25.27
C LEU A 94 6.39 -4.15 24.00
N GLY A 95 6.90 -3.01 23.54
CA GLY A 95 7.80 -2.92 22.38
C GLY A 95 9.12 -3.65 22.62
N ALA A 96 9.75 -3.42 23.76
CA ALA A 96 11.00 -4.08 24.14
C ALA A 96 10.81 -5.61 24.30
N LEU A 97 9.70 -6.05 24.91
CA LEU A 97 9.40 -7.48 25.04
C LEU A 97 9.15 -8.15 23.68
N LEU A 98 8.37 -7.50 22.80
CA LEU A 98 8.17 -8.03 21.46
C LEU A 98 9.50 -8.10 20.68
N SER A 99 10.29 -7.04 20.72
CA SER A 99 11.59 -7.00 20.05
C SER A 99 12.52 -8.10 20.61
N GLY A 100 12.65 -8.21 21.91
CA GLY A 100 13.47 -9.26 22.54
C GLY A 100 13.01 -10.67 22.17
N ALA A 101 11.70 -10.91 22.10
CA ALA A 101 11.15 -12.18 21.62
C ALA A 101 11.51 -12.44 20.15
N MET A 102 11.46 -11.41 19.29
CA MET A 102 11.85 -11.55 17.87
C MET A 102 13.35 -11.86 17.76
N GLU A 103 14.21 -11.13 18.47
CA GLU A 103 15.65 -11.40 18.49
C GLU A 103 15.95 -12.82 18.98
N ALA A 104 15.31 -13.27 20.06
CA ALA A 104 15.46 -14.62 20.57
C ALA A 104 15.03 -15.69 19.56
N LEU A 105 13.95 -15.46 18.80
CA LEU A 105 13.52 -16.38 17.75
C LEU A 105 14.44 -16.33 16.52
N GLN A 106 15.00 -15.19 16.19
CA GLN A 106 15.92 -15.01 15.07
C GLN A 106 17.24 -15.77 15.26
N THR A 107 17.64 -16.13 16.49
CA THR A 107 18.82 -17.01 16.73
C THR A 107 18.66 -18.38 16.10
N TYR A 108 17.44 -18.80 15.78
CA TYR A 108 17.17 -20.06 15.08
C TYR A 108 17.05 -19.91 13.56
N LEU A 109 17.19 -18.69 13.04
CA LEU A 109 17.10 -18.40 11.60
C LEU A 109 18.49 -18.09 11.04
N PRO A 110 19.10 -18.97 10.21
CA PRO A 110 20.47 -18.80 9.70
C PRO A 110 20.68 -17.52 8.87
N THR A 111 19.61 -16.93 8.36
CA THR A 111 19.63 -15.71 7.55
C THR A 111 19.55 -14.44 8.41
N ARG A 112 19.45 -14.57 9.73
CA ARG A 112 19.31 -13.46 10.68
C ARG A 112 20.45 -13.45 11.67
N VAL A 113 20.78 -12.26 12.14
CA VAL A 113 21.75 -12.05 13.22
C VAL A 113 21.05 -11.27 14.31
N SER A 114 20.84 -11.92 15.45
CA SER A 114 20.24 -11.29 16.62
C SER A 114 21.15 -10.23 17.22
N SER A 115 20.61 -9.08 17.61
CA SER A 115 21.37 -7.90 18.01
C SER A 115 20.76 -7.20 19.24
N ASN A 116 21.61 -6.93 20.23
CA ASN A 116 21.23 -6.07 21.36
C ASN A 116 20.94 -4.62 20.94
N LEU A 117 21.60 -4.17 19.87
CA LEU A 117 21.38 -2.84 19.33
C LEU A 117 20.00 -2.72 18.67
N ASP A 118 19.55 -3.75 17.95
CA ASP A 118 18.22 -3.77 17.33
C ASP A 118 17.14 -3.75 18.42
N LEU A 119 17.33 -4.51 19.51
CA LEU A 119 16.47 -4.42 20.69
C LEU A 119 16.42 -3.00 21.25
N ALA A 120 17.57 -2.33 21.41
CA ALA A 120 17.65 -0.99 21.96
C ALA A 120 16.99 0.04 21.02
N ALA A 121 17.24 -0.05 19.71
CA ALA A 121 16.67 0.86 18.70
C ALA A 121 15.14 0.68 18.61
N ASN A 122 14.66 -0.54 18.64
CA ASN A 122 13.23 -0.86 18.65
C ASN A 122 12.53 -0.35 19.92
N ALA A 123 13.15 -0.53 21.09
CA ALA A 123 12.65 0.00 22.35
C ALA A 123 12.62 1.54 22.34
N LEU A 124 13.66 2.18 21.80
CA LEU A 124 13.70 3.64 21.61
C LEU A 124 12.58 4.10 20.67
N GLY A 125 12.36 3.43 19.54
CA GLY A 125 11.26 3.74 18.62
C GLY A 125 9.90 3.63 19.30
N ALA A 126 9.68 2.56 20.08
CA ALA A 126 8.46 2.41 20.87
C ALA A 126 8.30 3.51 21.91
N LEU A 127 9.38 3.92 22.60
CA LEU A 127 9.38 5.02 23.55
C LEU A 127 9.01 6.35 22.90
N VAL A 128 9.66 6.70 21.80
CA VAL A 128 9.40 7.95 21.07
C VAL A 128 7.96 8.00 20.58
N GLY A 129 7.47 6.91 19.97
CA GLY A 129 6.10 6.81 19.52
C GLY A 129 5.08 6.90 20.67
N ALA A 130 5.36 6.24 21.79
CA ALA A 130 4.52 6.28 22.96
C ALA A 130 4.51 7.67 23.62
N ALA A 131 5.67 8.31 23.74
CA ALA A 131 5.79 9.66 24.32
C ALA A 131 5.06 10.71 23.47
N ALA A 132 5.15 10.59 22.14
CA ALA A 132 4.44 11.48 21.21
C ALA A 132 2.90 11.27 21.27
N ALA A 133 2.44 10.03 21.41
CA ALA A 133 1.02 9.71 21.45
C ALA A 133 0.37 9.96 22.81
N ALA A 134 1.09 9.81 23.93
CA ALA A 134 0.55 9.87 25.27
C ALA A 134 -0.25 11.17 25.58
N PRO A 135 0.23 12.38 25.24
CA PRO A 135 -0.52 13.62 25.48
C PRO A 135 -1.75 13.74 24.55
N ALA A 136 -1.69 13.17 23.35
CA ALA A 136 -2.77 13.22 22.38
C ALA A 136 -3.83 12.12 22.58
N ALA A 137 -3.52 11.06 23.33
CA ALA A 137 -4.39 9.90 23.52
C ALA A 137 -5.79 10.24 24.07
N PRO A 138 -5.95 11.15 25.08
CA PRO A 138 -7.28 11.53 25.55
C PRO A 138 -8.12 12.21 24.47
N ALA A 139 -7.50 13.11 23.67
CA ALA A 139 -8.19 13.80 22.59
C ALA A 139 -8.53 12.85 21.45
N ALA A 140 -7.61 11.99 21.03
CA ALA A 140 -7.83 10.98 20.00
C ALA A 140 -8.95 10.00 20.40
N THR A 141 -8.93 9.53 21.66
CA THR A 141 -9.98 8.65 22.17
C THR A 141 -11.32 9.36 22.21
N ALA A 142 -11.36 10.62 22.69
CA ALA A 142 -12.58 11.42 22.71
C ALA A 142 -13.14 11.67 21.29
N LEU A 143 -12.29 11.88 20.29
CA LEU A 143 -12.70 12.00 18.88
C LEU A 143 -13.33 10.70 18.37
N ILE A 144 -12.74 9.57 18.68
CA ILE A 144 -13.28 8.24 18.33
C ILE A 144 -14.62 8.03 19.07
N GLU A 145 -14.68 8.34 20.37
CA GLU A 145 -15.88 8.20 21.20
C GLU A 145 -17.03 9.10 20.75
N ARG A 146 -16.75 10.34 20.39
CA ARG A 146 -17.75 11.28 19.86
C ARG A 146 -18.27 10.87 18.49
N GLY A 147 -17.73 9.78 17.92
CA GLY A 147 -18.12 9.29 16.61
C GLY A 147 -17.76 10.25 15.47
N VAL A 148 -16.77 11.12 15.69
CA VAL A 148 -16.31 12.07 14.65
C VAL A 148 -15.82 11.32 13.41
N VAL A 149 -15.01 10.26 13.60
CA VAL A 149 -14.55 9.39 12.50
C VAL A 149 -15.75 8.82 11.74
N ARG A 150 -16.78 8.34 12.47
CA ARG A 150 -18.00 7.81 11.86
C ARG A 150 -18.79 8.90 11.16
N ARG A 151 -18.92 10.12 11.72
CA ARG A 151 -19.61 11.25 11.08
C ARG A 151 -18.89 11.67 9.79
N VAL A 152 -17.55 11.82 9.84
CA VAL A 152 -16.75 12.13 8.66
C VAL A 152 -16.88 11.03 7.61
N ARG A 153 -16.82 9.75 8.02
CA ARG A 153 -17.01 8.60 7.13
C ARG A 153 -18.34 8.68 6.38
N PHE A 154 -19.45 8.97 7.07
CA PHE A 154 -20.77 9.04 6.44
C PHE A 154 -21.09 10.39 5.79
N ALA A 155 -20.40 11.46 6.16
CA ALA A 155 -20.56 12.76 5.51
C ALA A 155 -19.79 12.82 4.18
N TRP A 156 -18.57 12.25 4.11
CA TRP A 156 -17.69 12.41 2.96
C TRP A 156 -17.66 11.21 2.02
N PHE A 157 -18.01 10.02 2.50
CA PHE A 157 -17.91 8.79 1.73
C PHE A 157 -19.26 8.11 1.51
N GLU A 158 -19.40 7.44 0.39
CA GLU A 158 -20.58 6.66 0.05
C GLU A 158 -20.76 5.48 1.02
N ARG A 159 -21.99 4.95 1.11
CA ARG A 159 -22.27 3.78 1.97
C ARG A 159 -21.41 2.58 1.55
N GLU A 160 -21.25 2.37 0.26
CA GLU A 160 -20.48 1.28 -0.34
C GLU A 160 -19.01 1.65 -0.62
N ALA A 161 -18.48 2.71 0.02
CA ALA A 161 -17.12 3.16 -0.20
C ALA A 161 -16.04 2.21 0.37
N SER A 162 -16.40 1.14 1.05
CA SER A 162 -15.42 0.24 1.69
C SER A 162 -14.45 -0.35 0.66
N THR A 163 -14.96 -0.87 -0.45
CA THR A 163 -14.11 -1.47 -1.49
C THR A 163 -13.17 -0.45 -2.17
N PRO A 164 -13.62 0.70 -2.68
CA PRO A 164 -12.70 1.67 -3.28
C PRO A 164 -11.74 2.28 -2.27
N LEU A 165 -12.10 2.43 -1.00
CA LEU A 165 -11.16 2.85 0.05
C LEU A 165 -10.12 1.77 0.34
N PHE A 166 -10.53 0.50 0.37
CA PHE A 166 -9.61 -0.61 0.53
C PHE A 166 -8.65 -0.72 -0.65
N LEU A 167 -9.15 -0.63 -1.88
CA LEU A 167 -8.31 -0.58 -3.09
C LEU A 167 -7.32 0.60 -3.04
N SER A 168 -7.75 1.77 -2.58
CA SER A 168 -6.85 2.92 -2.43
C SER A 168 -5.74 2.68 -1.40
N ALA A 169 -6.06 2.03 -0.29
CA ALA A 169 -5.07 1.64 0.72
C ALA A 169 -4.09 0.58 0.17
N LEU A 170 -4.59 -0.42 -0.55
CA LEU A 170 -3.75 -1.43 -1.21
C LEU A 170 -2.83 -0.83 -2.26
N TRP A 171 -3.30 0.18 -3.03
CA TRP A 171 -2.46 0.88 -4.00
C TRP A 171 -1.29 1.61 -3.32
N ALA A 172 -1.56 2.28 -2.19
CA ALA A 172 -0.49 2.91 -1.42
C ALA A 172 0.57 1.90 -0.96
N GLY A 173 0.17 0.66 -0.65
CA GLY A 173 1.09 -0.45 -0.38
C GLY A 173 1.81 -0.95 -1.64
N ALA A 174 1.10 -1.02 -2.77
CA ALA A 174 1.66 -1.50 -4.04
C ALA A 174 2.79 -0.62 -4.58
N ILE A 175 2.67 0.70 -4.45
CA ILE A 175 3.71 1.65 -4.92
C ILE A 175 4.97 1.66 -4.06
N LEU A 176 4.98 0.99 -2.91
CA LEU A 176 6.20 0.84 -2.10
C LEU A 176 7.23 -0.05 -2.80
N PHE A 177 6.78 -1.03 -3.58
CA PHE A 177 7.66 -1.83 -4.41
C PHE A 177 8.30 -0.99 -5.52
N PRO A 178 9.60 -1.17 -5.83
CA PRO A 178 10.20 -0.52 -6.99
C PRO A 178 9.60 -1.11 -8.24
N SER A 179 9.19 -0.26 -9.12
CA SER A 179 8.69 -0.63 -10.45
C SER A 179 9.54 0.05 -11.51
N PRO A 180 9.69 -0.55 -12.70
CA PRO A 180 10.47 0.02 -13.82
C PRO A 180 10.04 1.45 -14.19
N PHE A 181 8.76 1.72 -13.99
CA PHE A 181 8.15 3.04 -14.20
C PHE A 181 7.36 3.44 -12.98
N LEU A 182 7.43 4.69 -12.58
CA LEU A 182 6.65 5.19 -11.45
C LEU A 182 5.15 4.93 -11.70
N PHE A 183 4.50 4.25 -10.74
CA PHE A 183 3.11 3.80 -10.81
C PHE A 183 2.79 2.78 -11.93
N GLY A 184 3.79 2.32 -12.67
CA GLY A 184 3.68 1.18 -13.59
C GLY A 184 3.70 -0.12 -12.80
N ILE A 185 2.52 -0.64 -12.46
CA ILE A 185 2.33 -1.85 -11.66
C ILE A 185 1.48 -2.86 -12.43
N GLY A 186 1.62 -4.15 -12.12
CA GLY A 186 0.90 -5.22 -12.82
C GLY A 186 1.75 -5.94 -13.87
N ASP A 187 3.06 -5.89 -13.76
CA ASP A 187 4.07 -6.45 -14.66
C ASP A 187 4.31 -7.96 -14.48
N TRP A 188 3.51 -8.65 -13.66
CA TRP A 188 3.68 -10.10 -13.45
C TRP A 188 3.61 -10.96 -14.74
N PRO A 189 2.83 -10.60 -15.79
CA PRO A 189 2.82 -11.39 -17.03
C PRO A 189 4.16 -11.31 -17.78
N SER A 190 4.77 -10.13 -17.89
CA SER A 190 6.09 -9.98 -18.51
C SER A 190 7.17 -10.71 -17.70
N GLU A 191 7.13 -10.60 -16.38
CA GLU A 191 8.08 -11.31 -15.52
C GLU A 191 7.90 -12.84 -15.58
N LEU A 192 6.66 -13.34 -15.67
CA LEU A 192 6.40 -14.76 -15.89
C LEU A 192 6.94 -15.22 -17.25
N TRP A 193 6.76 -14.40 -18.28
CA TRP A 193 7.28 -14.66 -19.61
C TRP A 193 8.82 -14.73 -19.64
N GLU A 194 9.49 -13.84 -18.95
CA GLU A 194 10.96 -13.85 -18.86
C GLU A 194 11.48 -15.10 -18.15
N ARG A 195 10.77 -15.59 -17.14
CA ARG A 195 11.13 -16.80 -16.37
C ARG A 195 10.72 -18.10 -17.04
N ALA A 196 9.83 -18.03 -18.03
CA ALA A 196 9.36 -19.21 -18.75
C ALA A 196 10.49 -19.82 -19.59
N ASP A 197 10.60 -21.14 -19.55
CA ASP A 197 11.50 -21.87 -20.44
C ASP A 197 10.97 -21.87 -21.89
N VAL A 198 11.83 -22.35 -22.82
CA VAL A 198 11.49 -22.39 -24.26
C VAL A 198 10.24 -23.22 -24.51
N THR A 199 10.02 -24.31 -23.78
CA THR A 199 8.87 -25.20 -23.93
C THR A 199 7.60 -24.50 -23.50
N MET A 200 7.60 -23.83 -22.36
CA MET A 200 6.46 -23.09 -21.83
C MET A 200 6.13 -21.87 -22.70
N ARG A 201 7.14 -21.15 -23.18
CA ARG A 201 6.93 -20.04 -24.16
C ARG A 201 6.31 -20.55 -25.45
N GLY A 202 6.80 -21.67 -25.99
CA GLY A 202 6.24 -22.29 -27.18
C GLY A 202 4.78 -22.72 -27.00
N ALA A 203 4.41 -23.32 -25.86
CA ALA A 203 3.04 -23.68 -25.56
C ALA A 203 2.11 -22.46 -25.43
N LEU A 204 2.59 -21.37 -24.80
CA LEU A 204 1.84 -20.12 -24.67
C LEU A 204 1.62 -19.44 -26.04
N LEU A 205 2.65 -19.42 -26.88
CA LEU A 205 2.57 -18.85 -28.24
C LEU A 205 1.64 -19.66 -29.15
N ALA A 206 1.62 -20.98 -29.02
CA ALA A 206 0.72 -21.83 -29.80
C ALA A 206 -0.78 -21.54 -29.51
N TRP A 207 -1.07 -20.96 -28.35
CA TRP A 207 -2.42 -20.54 -27.97
C TRP A 207 -2.75 -19.10 -28.41
N ALA A 208 -1.75 -18.27 -28.66
CA ALA A 208 -1.95 -16.88 -29.04
C ALA A 208 -2.28 -16.79 -30.54
N PRO A 209 -3.30 -16.04 -30.97
CA PRO A 209 -3.52 -15.75 -32.37
C PRO A 209 -2.28 -15.11 -33.01
N ASP A 210 -1.94 -15.48 -34.25
CA ASP A 210 -0.80 -14.93 -34.98
C ASP A 210 -0.79 -13.39 -35.06
N ALA A 211 -1.98 -12.79 -35.05
CA ALA A 211 -2.15 -11.34 -34.99
C ALA A 211 -1.62 -10.70 -33.69
N TRP A 212 -1.44 -11.50 -32.64
CA TRP A 212 -0.98 -11.04 -31.32
C TRP A 212 0.51 -11.19 -31.12
N ASN A 213 1.31 -11.25 -32.15
CA ASN A 213 2.75 -11.41 -32.04
C ASN A 213 3.37 -10.48 -30.96
N VAL A 214 3.08 -10.83 -29.71
CA VAL A 214 3.45 -10.07 -28.49
C VAL A 214 4.96 -9.80 -28.43
N PRO A 215 5.85 -10.75 -28.82
CA PRO A 215 7.29 -10.51 -28.84
C PRO A 215 7.74 -9.35 -29.76
N ALA A 216 6.96 -9.01 -30.77
CA ALA A 216 7.30 -7.93 -31.70
C ALA A 216 6.79 -6.53 -31.26
N TRP A 217 6.01 -6.46 -30.19
CA TRP A 217 5.45 -5.18 -29.73
C TRP A 217 6.50 -4.19 -29.21
N PRO A 218 7.52 -4.60 -28.42
CA PRO A 218 8.60 -3.69 -28.04
C PRO A 218 9.25 -3.02 -29.23
N GLU A 219 9.58 -3.79 -30.28
CA GLU A 219 10.17 -3.26 -31.51
C GLU A 219 9.24 -2.30 -32.26
N ARG A 220 7.93 -2.55 -32.22
CA ARG A 220 6.93 -1.66 -32.86
C ARG A 220 6.72 -0.36 -32.11
N LEU A 221 6.96 -0.36 -30.81
CA LEU A 221 6.84 0.83 -29.95
C LEU A 221 8.14 1.62 -29.89
N ASP A 222 9.27 0.99 -30.25
CA ASP A 222 10.56 1.66 -30.27
C ASP A 222 10.53 2.82 -31.28
N GLY A 223 11.05 3.95 -30.86
CA GLY A 223 11.07 5.17 -31.64
C GLY A 223 9.76 5.94 -31.79
N LEU A 224 8.60 5.41 -31.31
CA LEU A 224 7.34 6.16 -31.30
C LEU A 224 7.36 7.32 -30.30
N LEU A 225 7.92 7.10 -29.12
CA LEU A 225 8.09 8.10 -28.06
C LEU A 225 9.47 7.93 -27.45
N SER A 226 10.01 9.01 -26.88
CA SER A 226 11.22 8.91 -26.07
C SER A 226 10.92 8.17 -24.76
N ASP A 227 11.95 7.54 -24.16
CA ASP A 227 11.83 6.85 -22.86
C ASP A 227 11.19 7.73 -21.79
N SER A 228 11.58 8.99 -21.74
CA SER A 228 11.01 9.96 -20.82
C SER A 228 9.53 10.29 -21.12
N ALA A 229 9.07 10.15 -22.34
CA ALA A 229 7.66 10.32 -22.71
C ALA A 229 6.83 9.08 -22.31
N TRP A 230 7.36 7.87 -22.52
CA TRP A 230 6.76 6.63 -22.03
C TRP A 230 6.62 6.64 -20.50
N GLU A 231 7.67 7.04 -19.80
CA GLU A 231 7.65 7.19 -18.36
C GLU A 231 6.58 8.20 -17.90
N THR A 232 6.50 9.36 -18.57
CA THR A 232 5.46 10.37 -18.30
C THR A 232 4.06 9.79 -18.47
N LEU A 233 3.83 9.07 -19.56
CA LEU A 233 2.52 8.48 -19.87
C LEU A 233 2.12 7.43 -18.83
N LEU A 234 3.01 6.49 -18.51
CA LEU A 234 2.73 5.43 -17.51
C LEU A 234 2.50 6.01 -16.13
N ALA A 235 3.33 6.95 -15.68
CA ALA A 235 3.15 7.60 -14.40
C ALA A 235 1.83 8.38 -14.32
N ALA A 236 1.44 9.06 -15.42
CA ALA A 236 0.18 9.78 -15.51
C ALA A 236 -1.03 8.85 -15.47
N LEU A 237 -1.02 7.76 -16.25
CA LEU A 237 -2.11 6.78 -16.31
C LEU A 237 -2.29 6.07 -14.96
N GLY A 238 -1.18 5.60 -14.34
CA GLY A 238 -1.21 4.91 -13.05
C GLY A 238 -1.75 5.79 -11.92
N LEU A 239 -1.23 7.02 -11.79
CA LEU A 239 -1.70 7.97 -10.79
C LEU A 239 -3.15 8.37 -11.02
N PHE A 240 -3.50 8.75 -12.26
CA PHE A 240 -4.87 9.11 -12.61
C PHE A 240 -5.85 8.00 -12.22
N ALA A 241 -5.56 6.76 -12.61
CA ALA A 241 -6.44 5.64 -12.34
C ALA A 241 -6.65 5.41 -10.83
N ALA A 242 -5.59 5.45 -10.04
CA ALA A 242 -5.66 5.30 -8.59
C ALA A 242 -6.48 6.42 -7.93
N LEU A 243 -6.24 7.68 -8.31
CA LEU A 243 -6.98 8.83 -7.80
C LEU A 243 -8.44 8.81 -8.26
N ALA A 244 -8.73 8.37 -9.49
CA ALA A 244 -10.09 8.21 -9.98
C ALA A 244 -10.83 7.13 -9.19
N VAL A 245 -10.22 5.96 -8.93
CA VAL A 245 -10.77 4.90 -8.06
C VAL A 245 -11.08 5.45 -6.67
N ALA A 246 -10.12 6.15 -6.04
CA ALA A 246 -10.31 6.76 -4.73
C ALA A 246 -11.49 7.76 -4.73
N SER A 247 -11.62 8.54 -5.80
CA SER A 247 -12.70 9.53 -5.95
C SER A 247 -14.09 8.91 -6.03
N LEU A 248 -14.21 7.64 -6.47
CA LEU A 248 -15.48 6.91 -6.52
C LEU A 248 -16.02 6.55 -5.13
N ALA A 249 -15.16 6.59 -4.10
CA ALA A 249 -15.59 6.46 -2.72
C ALA A 249 -16.27 7.72 -2.18
N MET A 250 -16.08 8.88 -2.80
CA MET A 250 -16.39 10.19 -2.24
C MET A 250 -17.74 10.70 -2.66
N ARG A 251 -18.52 11.21 -1.69
CA ARG A 251 -19.80 11.90 -1.94
C ARG A 251 -19.59 13.26 -2.61
N GLU A 252 -20.63 13.77 -3.26
CA GLU A 252 -20.60 15.09 -3.92
C GLU A 252 -20.27 16.24 -2.96
N ARG A 253 -20.74 16.14 -1.74
CA ARG A 253 -20.51 17.15 -0.67
C ARG A 253 -19.15 17.05 0.00
N ALA A 254 -18.36 16.02 -0.32
CA ALA A 254 -17.02 15.87 0.24
C ALA A 254 -16.06 16.91 -0.34
N PRO A 255 -15.02 17.32 0.40
CA PRO A 255 -13.95 18.18 -0.13
C PRO A 255 -13.03 17.38 -1.05
N ARG A 256 -13.58 16.92 -2.21
CA ARG A 256 -12.95 15.95 -3.12
C ARG A 256 -11.54 16.36 -3.55
N VAL A 257 -11.36 17.63 -3.89
CA VAL A 257 -10.06 18.17 -4.32
C VAL A 257 -9.02 17.98 -3.21
N ARG A 258 -9.34 18.39 -1.98
CA ARG A 258 -8.43 18.27 -0.83
C ARG A 258 -8.11 16.81 -0.52
N LEU A 259 -9.10 15.92 -0.62
CA LEU A 259 -8.91 14.48 -0.38
C LEU A 259 -8.06 13.82 -1.46
N VAL A 260 -8.25 14.16 -2.73
CA VAL A 260 -7.45 13.63 -3.85
C VAL A 260 -6.01 14.12 -3.77
N VAL A 261 -5.81 15.43 -3.55
CA VAL A 261 -4.47 16.00 -3.39
C VAL A 261 -3.78 15.43 -2.15
N GLY A 262 -4.49 15.36 -1.02
CA GLY A 262 -3.94 14.77 0.21
C GLY A 262 -3.57 13.30 0.07
N PHE A 263 -4.38 12.51 -0.64
CA PHE A 263 -4.06 11.11 -0.93
C PHE A 263 -2.84 10.99 -1.83
N ALA A 264 -2.74 11.78 -2.90
CA ALA A 264 -1.56 11.81 -3.77
C ALA A 264 -0.30 12.21 -2.99
N ALA A 265 -0.36 13.28 -2.18
CA ALA A 265 0.75 13.72 -1.36
C ALA A 265 1.19 12.65 -0.34
N CYS A 266 0.24 11.99 0.32
CA CYS A 266 0.53 10.89 1.24
C CYS A 266 1.20 9.71 0.53
N ALA A 267 0.71 9.33 -0.65
CA ALA A 267 1.28 8.25 -1.45
C ALA A 267 2.72 8.56 -1.90
N LEU A 268 2.99 9.80 -2.35
CA LEU A 268 4.33 10.23 -2.72
C LEU A 268 5.27 10.29 -1.50
N ALA A 269 4.79 10.74 -0.36
CA ALA A 269 5.56 10.73 0.89
C ALA A 269 5.91 9.29 1.33
N LEU A 270 4.96 8.36 1.22
CA LEU A 270 5.20 6.94 1.48
C LEU A 270 6.22 6.35 0.48
N LYS A 271 6.13 6.68 -0.81
CA LYS A 271 7.11 6.25 -1.81
C LYS A 271 8.50 6.80 -1.49
N ALA A 272 8.61 8.08 -1.15
CA ALA A 272 9.87 8.70 -0.76
C ALA A 272 10.46 8.04 0.50
N ALA A 273 9.64 7.77 1.51
CA ALA A 273 10.07 7.06 2.71
C ALA A 273 10.53 5.63 2.41
N ALA A 274 9.81 4.89 1.55
CA ALA A 274 10.19 3.55 1.12
C ALA A 274 11.53 3.57 0.36
N THR A 275 11.72 4.52 -0.56
CA THR A 275 12.98 4.66 -1.30
C THR A 275 14.14 4.99 -0.36
N PHE A 276 13.94 5.91 0.59
CA PHE A 276 14.95 6.22 1.60
C PHE A 276 15.35 4.99 2.42
N MET A 277 14.39 4.16 2.80
CA MET A 277 14.65 2.96 3.58
C MET A 277 15.33 1.84 2.78
N GLN A 278 15.20 1.84 1.47
CA GLN A 278 15.62 0.74 0.60
C GLN A 278 16.80 1.07 -0.31
N SER A 279 17.08 2.37 -0.55
CA SER A 279 18.19 2.80 -1.39
C SER A 279 19.53 2.77 -0.64
N TYR A 280 20.55 2.22 -1.29
CA TYR A 280 21.94 2.23 -0.77
C TYR A 280 22.52 3.65 -0.74
N THR A 281 22.09 4.49 -1.66
CA THR A 281 22.59 5.84 -1.84
C THR A 281 22.01 6.83 -0.82
N GLY A 282 20.94 6.42 -0.11
CA GLY A 282 20.19 7.30 0.79
C GLY A 282 19.44 8.43 0.07
N LEU A 283 19.40 8.41 -1.26
CA LEU A 283 18.68 9.39 -2.06
C LEU A 283 17.17 9.09 -2.00
N VAL A 284 16.44 10.00 -1.40
CA VAL A 284 14.98 9.86 -1.13
C VAL A 284 14.15 9.98 -2.41
N LEU A 285 14.68 10.61 -3.44
CA LEU A 285 13.98 11.03 -4.64
C LEU A 285 14.55 10.41 -5.94
N ASP A 286 15.24 9.28 -5.87
CA ASP A 286 15.81 8.61 -7.06
C ASP A 286 14.74 8.28 -8.12
N TRP A 287 13.50 8.06 -7.68
CA TRP A 287 12.36 7.82 -8.56
C TRP A 287 11.82 9.10 -9.23
N ALA A 288 12.23 10.28 -8.79
CA ALA A 288 11.67 11.56 -9.25
C ALA A 288 12.39 12.08 -10.51
N THR A 289 12.43 11.27 -11.54
CA THR A 289 12.94 11.65 -12.85
C THR A 289 12.11 12.76 -13.48
N PRO A 290 12.62 13.49 -14.47
CA PRO A 290 11.83 14.48 -15.20
C PRO A 290 10.56 13.90 -15.86
N GLY A 291 10.61 12.65 -16.32
CA GLY A 291 9.46 11.92 -16.86
C GLY A 291 8.40 11.64 -15.77
N ALA A 292 8.83 11.08 -14.65
CA ALA A 292 7.97 10.79 -13.51
C ALA A 292 7.28 12.06 -12.97
N LEU A 293 8.02 13.16 -12.82
CA LEU A 293 7.46 14.42 -12.31
C LEU A 293 6.40 15.01 -13.26
N ARG A 294 6.65 14.98 -14.58
CA ARG A 294 5.64 15.37 -15.56
C ARG A 294 4.42 14.46 -15.52
N GLY A 295 4.63 13.15 -15.36
CA GLY A 295 3.57 12.16 -15.22
C GLY A 295 2.72 12.38 -13.97
N ILE A 296 3.34 12.69 -12.82
CA ILE A 296 2.63 13.06 -11.59
C ILE A 296 1.76 14.29 -11.83
N ALA A 297 2.33 15.36 -12.41
CA ALA A 297 1.59 16.58 -12.69
C ALA A 297 0.40 16.32 -13.64
N ALA A 298 0.62 15.62 -14.75
CA ALA A 298 -0.41 15.29 -15.73
C ALA A 298 -1.52 14.39 -15.12
N GLY A 299 -1.15 13.34 -14.39
CA GLY A 299 -2.09 12.42 -13.76
C GLY A 299 -2.94 13.10 -12.68
N LEU A 300 -2.31 13.96 -11.87
CA LEU A 300 -3.03 14.74 -10.86
C LEU A 300 -4.00 15.74 -11.48
N VAL A 301 -3.55 16.50 -12.48
CA VAL A 301 -4.43 17.45 -13.22
C VAL A 301 -5.59 16.71 -13.87
N ALA A 302 -5.34 15.60 -14.56
CA ALA A 302 -6.39 14.79 -15.16
C ALA A 302 -7.39 14.28 -14.10
N ALA A 303 -6.91 13.83 -12.94
CA ALA A 303 -7.79 13.39 -11.85
C ALA A 303 -8.64 14.53 -11.30
N LEU A 304 -8.07 15.72 -11.11
CA LEU A 304 -8.80 16.90 -10.64
C LEU A 304 -9.86 17.36 -11.64
N VAL A 305 -9.53 17.35 -12.93
CA VAL A 305 -10.50 17.64 -14.01
C VAL A 305 -11.62 16.60 -14.03
N ALA A 306 -11.28 15.32 -13.89
CA ALA A 306 -12.24 14.23 -13.86
C ALA A 306 -13.22 14.31 -12.68
N LEU A 307 -12.88 15.00 -11.58
CA LEU A 307 -13.83 15.23 -10.47
C LEU A 307 -15.11 15.98 -10.90
N ARG A 308 -15.05 16.72 -12.01
CA ARG A 308 -16.23 17.42 -12.59
C ARG A 308 -17.15 16.46 -13.34
N LEU A 309 -16.68 15.28 -13.67
CA LEU A 309 -17.44 14.28 -14.42
C LEU A 309 -18.31 13.43 -13.49
N PRO A 310 -19.45 12.92 -14.00
CA PRO A 310 -20.24 11.91 -13.31
C PRO A 310 -19.42 10.67 -12.93
N ALA A 311 -19.81 9.99 -11.86
CA ALA A 311 -19.10 8.81 -11.35
C ALA A 311 -18.92 7.70 -12.41
N ALA A 312 -19.88 7.55 -13.34
CA ALA A 312 -19.80 6.56 -14.42
C ALA A 312 -18.63 6.86 -15.38
N TRP A 313 -18.46 8.12 -15.78
CA TRP A 313 -17.35 8.53 -16.63
C TRP A 313 -15.99 8.39 -15.93
N ARG A 314 -15.93 8.77 -14.64
CA ARG A 314 -14.71 8.59 -13.85
C ARG A 314 -14.32 7.12 -13.76
N ALA A 315 -15.30 6.23 -13.58
CA ALA A 315 -15.06 4.78 -13.55
C ALA A 315 -14.60 4.24 -14.92
N ALA A 316 -15.22 4.69 -16.01
CA ALA A 316 -14.84 4.28 -17.37
C ALA A 316 -13.42 4.74 -17.73
N LEU A 317 -13.09 6.01 -17.43
CA LEU A 317 -11.77 6.56 -17.68
C LEU A 317 -10.70 5.89 -16.79
N ALA A 318 -11.02 5.57 -15.53
CA ALA A 318 -10.12 4.81 -14.66
C ALA A 318 -9.85 3.41 -15.22
N ALA A 319 -10.88 2.72 -15.70
CA ALA A 319 -10.72 1.40 -16.32
C ALA A 319 -9.89 1.45 -17.60
N ALA A 320 -10.14 2.44 -18.47
CA ALA A 320 -9.36 2.64 -19.68
C ALA A 320 -7.89 2.96 -19.39
N ALA A 321 -7.64 3.85 -18.42
CA ALA A 321 -6.28 4.20 -18.01
C ALA A 321 -5.53 3.00 -17.41
N LEU A 322 -6.20 2.20 -16.55
CA LEU A 322 -5.61 0.97 -16.00
C LEU A 322 -5.32 -0.06 -17.09
N ALA A 323 -6.24 -0.28 -18.02
CA ALA A 323 -6.03 -1.21 -19.12
C ALA A 323 -4.86 -0.78 -19.99
N ALA A 324 -4.78 0.51 -20.34
CA ALA A 324 -3.66 1.07 -21.10
C ALA A 324 -2.33 0.93 -20.33
N ALA A 325 -2.31 1.27 -19.03
CA ALA A 325 -1.13 1.13 -18.20
C ALA A 325 -0.66 -0.32 -18.12
N LEU A 326 -1.60 -1.29 -17.95
CA LEU A 326 -1.29 -2.71 -17.92
C LEU A 326 -0.70 -3.22 -19.24
N VAL A 327 -1.24 -2.79 -20.37
CA VAL A 327 -0.66 -3.16 -21.67
C VAL A 327 0.76 -2.59 -21.78
N LEU A 328 0.93 -1.31 -21.52
CA LEU A 328 2.21 -0.62 -21.68
C LEU A 328 3.28 -1.18 -20.74
N VAL A 329 2.98 -1.42 -19.47
CA VAL A 329 3.98 -1.93 -18.50
C VAL A 329 4.47 -3.33 -18.86
N ASN A 330 3.65 -4.14 -19.55
CA ASN A 330 4.00 -5.49 -19.96
C ASN A 330 4.63 -5.58 -21.37
N VAL A 331 4.65 -4.48 -22.13
CA VAL A 331 5.12 -4.47 -23.52
C VAL A 331 6.32 -3.55 -23.70
N LEU A 332 6.43 -2.49 -22.91
CA LEU A 332 7.57 -1.58 -23.00
C LEU A 332 8.85 -2.25 -22.49
N PRO A 333 10.00 -2.00 -23.12
CA PRO A 333 11.27 -2.46 -22.62
C PRO A 333 11.52 -1.89 -21.21
N VAL A 334 12.18 -2.69 -20.38
CA VAL A 334 12.56 -2.25 -19.03
C VAL A 334 13.46 -1.01 -19.14
N ASN A 335 13.11 0.03 -18.39
CA ASN A 335 13.92 1.25 -18.38
C ASN A 335 15.32 0.93 -17.82
N PRO A 336 16.42 1.23 -18.54
CA PRO A 336 17.79 0.98 -18.04
C PRO A 336 18.08 1.62 -16.68
N PHE A 337 17.39 2.70 -16.35
CA PHE A 337 17.45 3.36 -15.05
C PHE A 337 16.95 2.48 -13.90
N PHE A 338 16.04 1.56 -14.21
CA PHE A 338 15.51 0.62 -13.22
C PHE A 338 16.53 -0.42 -12.79
N ASP A 339 17.32 -0.96 -13.72
CA ASP A 339 18.38 -1.92 -13.40
C ASP A 339 19.44 -1.27 -12.52
N PHE A 340 19.76 -0.01 -12.77
CA PHE A 340 20.67 0.76 -11.91
C PHE A 340 20.06 1.01 -10.52
N ALA A 341 18.79 1.43 -10.45
CA ALA A 341 18.08 1.61 -9.19
C ALA A 341 17.91 0.31 -8.41
N LEU A 342 17.62 -0.81 -9.12
CA LEU A 342 17.47 -2.14 -8.53
C LEU A 342 18.82 -2.67 -8.01
N SER A 343 19.92 -2.40 -8.69
CA SER A 343 21.27 -2.78 -8.25
C SER A 343 21.68 -2.03 -6.97
N GLY A 344 21.19 -0.81 -6.77
CA GLY A 344 21.34 -0.02 -5.55
C GLY A 344 20.45 -0.46 -4.39
N TRP A 345 19.49 -1.36 -4.66
CA TRP A 345 18.59 -1.88 -3.65
C TRP A 345 19.28 -2.95 -2.80
N GLN A 346 19.18 -2.77 -1.49
CA GLN A 346 19.65 -3.78 -0.55
C GLN A 346 18.67 -4.97 -0.53
N GLN A 347 18.83 -5.91 -1.44
CA GLN A 347 17.94 -7.07 -1.57
C GLN A 347 17.87 -7.96 -0.31
N GLY A 348 18.75 -7.77 0.68
CA GLY A 348 18.82 -8.60 1.88
C GLY A 348 17.99 -8.13 3.08
N ARG A 349 17.79 -6.84 3.27
CA ARG A 349 17.28 -6.28 4.54
C ARG A 349 15.77 -6.22 4.69
N TYR A 350 15.03 -5.97 3.59
CA TYR A 350 13.58 -5.80 3.62
C TYR A 350 12.84 -6.69 2.63
N VAL A 351 13.44 -7.82 2.27
CA VAL A 351 12.84 -8.84 1.37
C VAL A 351 11.39 -9.17 1.72
N HIS A 352 11.03 -9.07 3.00
CA HIS A 352 9.72 -9.42 3.52
C HIS A 352 8.64 -8.39 3.16
N PHE A 353 8.92 -7.10 3.37
CA PHE A 353 8.01 -6.04 2.95
C PHE A 353 7.97 -5.92 1.43
N ASN A 354 9.11 -6.14 0.77
CA ASN A 354 9.20 -6.17 -0.68
C ASN A 354 8.33 -7.26 -1.28
N SER A 355 8.27 -8.46 -0.68
CA SER A 355 7.39 -9.53 -1.14
C SER A 355 5.92 -9.16 -1.08
N ILE A 356 5.44 -8.58 0.04
CA ILE A 356 4.05 -8.13 0.15
C ILE A 356 3.79 -6.99 -0.83
N ALA A 357 4.65 -5.98 -0.87
CA ALA A 357 4.50 -4.85 -1.78
C ALA A 357 4.50 -5.30 -3.24
N ARG A 358 5.35 -6.29 -3.62
CA ARG A 358 5.37 -6.89 -4.95
C ARG A 358 4.06 -7.58 -5.29
N TRP A 359 3.54 -8.44 -4.40
CA TRP A 359 2.24 -9.07 -4.61
C TRP A 359 1.12 -8.04 -4.75
N LEU A 360 1.15 -6.98 -3.94
CA LEU A 360 0.19 -5.89 -4.08
C LEU A 360 0.34 -5.16 -5.42
N ALA A 361 1.58 -4.88 -5.85
CA ALA A 361 1.85 -4.26 -7.14
C ALA A 361 1.35 -5.12 -8.30
N TRP A 362 1.53 -6.43 -8.24
CA TRP A 362 1.05 -7.34 -9.26
C TRP A 362 -0.47 -7.47 -9.32
N ILE A 363 -1.13 -7.60 -8.18
CA ILE A 363 -2.56 -7.94 -8.11
C ILE A 363 -3.46 -6.70 -8.20
N TRP A 364 -3.00 -5.56 -7.67
CA TRP A 364 -3.86 -4.39 -7.51
C TRP A 364 -4.56 -3.92 -8.79
N PRO A 365 -3.89 -3.74 -9.95
CA PRO A 365 -4.54 -3.21 -11.14
C PRO A 365 -5.63 -4.15 -11.67
N TYR A 366 -5.42 -5.46 -11.57
CA TYR A 366 -6.42 -6.46 -11.98
C TYR A 366 -7.62 -6.44 -11.03
N ALA A 367 -7.39 -6.39 -9.73
CA ALA A 367 -8.46 -6.30 -8.73
C ALA A 367 -9.28 -5.01 -8.91
N ALA A 368 -8.63 -3.89 -9.22
CA ALA A 368 -9.30 -2.64 -9.50
C ALA A 368 -10.13 -2.70 -10.79
N LEU A 369 -9.62 -3.32 -11.87
CA LEU A 369 -10.36 -3.53 -13.12
C LEU A 369 -11.59 -4.42 -12.91
N VAL A 370 -11.45 -5.54 -12.21
CA VAL A 370 -12.57 -6.45 -11.88
C VAL A 370 -13.65 -5.70 -11.09
N TRP A 371 -13.25 -4.90 -10.10
CA TRP A 371 -14.19 -4.09 -9.33
C TRP A 371 -14.90 -3.05 -10.19
N LEU A 372 -14.17 -2.34 -11.09
CA LEU A 372 -14.73 -1.34 -12.00
C LEU A 372 -15.71 -1.99 -12.99
N ALA A 373 -15.39 -3.15 -13.55
CA ALA A 373 -16.26 -3.92 -14.42
C ALA A 373 -17.56 -4.35 -13.70
N GLY A 374 -17.46 -4.91 -12.50
CA GLY A 374 -18.63 -5.29 -11.71
C GLY A 374 -19.49 -4.08 -11.29
N ARG A 375 -18.89 -2.91 -11.12
CA ARG A 375 -19.64 -1.66 -10.90
C ARG A 375 -20.41 -1.23 -12.15
N ALA A 376 -19.80 -1.35 -13.33
CA ALA A 376 -20.45 -1.01 -14.60
C ALA A 376 -21.62 -1.98 -14.88
N GLU A 377 -21.45 -3.26 -14.65
CA GLU A 377 -22.49 -4.28 -14.79
C GLU A 377 -23.69 -3.99 -13.89
N ARG A 378 -23.46 -3.75 -12.60
CA ARG A 378 -24.54 -3.39 -11.66
C ARG A 378 -25.31 -2.16 -12.11
N ALA A 379 -24.62 -1.12 -12.60
CA ALA A 379 -25.26 0.10 -13.10
C ALA A 379 -26.11 -0.17 -14.36
N TRP A 380 -25.64 -1.06 -15.23
CA TRP A 380 -26.36 -1.45 -16.44
C TRP A 380 -27.63 -2.27 -16.12
N LEU A 381 -27.52 -3.26 -15.22
CA LEU A 381 -28.66 -4.05 -14.76
C LEU A 381 -29.74 -3.18 -14.09
N ALA A 382 -29.33 -2.22 -13.25
CA ALA A 382 -30.25 -1.29 -12.61
C ALA A 382 -31.03 -0.44 -13.63
N ARG A 383 -30.36 0.01 -14.71
CA ARG A 383 -31.00 0.78 -15.80
C ARG A 383 -32.01 -0.08 -16.57
N ARG A 384 -31.68 -1.33 -16.86
CA ARG A 384 -32.59 -2.26 -17.54
C ARG A 384 -33.84 -2.58 -16.71
N GLY A 385 -33.68 -2.84 -15.41
CA GLY A 385 -34.79 -3.07 -14.48
C GLY A 385 -35.76 -1.87 -14.40
N ALA A 386 -35.19 -0.64 -14.29
CA ALA A 386 -35.98 0.57 -14.29
C ALA A 386 -36.73 0.81 -15.61
N GLY A 387 -36.11 0.46 -16.76
CA GLY A 387 -36.75 0.54 -18.08
C GLY A 387 -37.91 -0.45 -18.25
N ALA A 388 -37.74 -1.68 -17.73
CA ALA A 388 -38.80 -2.70 -17.77
C ALA A 388 -40.01 -2.30 -16.90
N SER A 389 -39.78 -1.79 -15.69
CA SER A 389 -40.87 -1.34 -14.81
C SER A 389 -41.67 -0.15 -15.38
N ARG A 390 -40.99 0.80 -16.05
CA ARG A 390 -41.63 1.92 -16.73
C ARG A 390 -42.49 1.46 -17.92
N ARG A 391 -42.03 0.48 -18.69
CA ARG A 391 -42.82 -0.10 -19.79
C ARG A 391 -44.05 -0.86 -19.27
N ALA A 392 -43.93 -1.60 -18.18
CA ALA A 392 -45.06 -2.29 -17.55
C ALA A 392 -46.11 -1.34 -16.98
N SER A 393 -45.68 -0.25 -16.33
CA SER A 393 -46.59 0.79 -15.81
C SER A 393 -47.29 1.61 -16.94
N GLY A 394 -46.58 1.87 -18.05
CA GLY A 394 -47.12 2.53 -19.21
C GLY A 394 -48.17 1.74 -19.97
N LYS A 395 -48.00 0.37 -20.03
CA LYS A 395 -49.04 -0.53 -20.59
C LYS A 395 -50.32 -0.57 -19.74
N ARG A 396 -50.21 -0.57 -18.40
CA ARG A 396 -51.37 -0.52 -17.50
C ARG A 396 -52.15 0.78 -17.56
N ARG A 397 -51.51 1.91 -17.86
CA ARG A 397 -52.21 3.23 -18.03
C ARG A 397 -52.92 3.36 -19.40
N ARG A 398 -52.58 2.55 -20.40
CA ARG A 398 -53.26 2.55 -21.72
C ARG A 398 -54.41 1.53 -21.83
N SER A 399 -54.61 0.68 -20.82
CA SER A 399 -55.65 -0.32 -20.73
C SER A 399 -56.80 0.04 -19.75
N LEU A 400 -56.77 1.25 -19.19
CA LEU A 400 -57.85 1.92 -18.45
C LEU A 400 -58.35 3.13 -19.22
#